data_62d72ca819678a2ded0868846801acf3
#
_entry.id   62d72ca819678a2ded0868846801acf3
#
_cell.length_a   1.000
_cell.length_b   1.000
_cell.length_c   1.000
_cell.angle_alpha   90.00
_cell.angle_beta   90.00
_cell.angle_gamma   90.00
#
_symmetry.space_group_name_H-M   'P 1'
#
loop_
_entity.id
_entity.type
_entity.pdbx_description
1 polymer ?
#
loop_
_entity_poly.entity_id
_entity_poly.type
_entity_poly.pdbx_seq_one_letter_code
_entity_poly.pdbx_strand_id
1 'polypeptide(L)'
;MAESQKNQTEKENIVELKTNIYLLSIIGEVEGHESLGERTKATRYEHILPALARAEEDKSIDGLLILLNTVGGDVEAGLAIAEMIASMRKPAVSLVLGGGHSIGVPLAVAADYSLIVPSATMVIHPVRTNGMFIGVAQTYRNMEKTQDRITGFVSAHSKITKERLEELMLDTKMLVKDVGTMLDGPQAVKKA
;
A
#
# COMPACT_ATOMS: atom_id res chain seq x y z
N MET A 1 1.20 15.86 52.47
CA MET A 1 2.11 14.69 52.30
C MET A 1 1.45 13.53 51.57
N ALA A 2 0.14 13.37 51.57
CA ALA A 2 -0.55 12.26 50.84
C ALA A 2 -0.68 12.46 49.33
N GLU A 3 -0.78 13.70 48.84
CA GLU A 3 -0.84 13.98 47.39
C GLU A 3 0.50 13.83 46.63
N SER A 4 1.61 14.02 47.35
CA SER A 4 2.95 13.87 46.76
C SER A 4 3.33 12.42 46.53
N GLN A 5 2.76 11.48 47.29
CA GLN A 5 3.00 10.03 47.11
C GLN A 5 2.14 9.40 46.02
N LYS A 6 0.94 9.95 45.73
CA LYS A 6 0.04 9.46 44.67
C LYS A 6 0.60 9.77 43.26
N ASN A 7 1.27 10.91 43.10
CA ASN A 7 1.89 11.31 41.85
C ASN A 7 3.20 10.57 41.52
N GLN A 8 3.86 9.95 42.51
CA GLN A 8 5.04 9.12 42.27
C GLN A 8 4.67 7.70 41.82
N THR A 9 3.57 7.15 42.36
CA THR A 9 3.14 5.76 42.01
C THR A 9 2.54 5.65 40.63
N GLU A 10 1.99 6.73 40.04
CA GLU A 10 1.48 6.73 38.68
C GLU A 10 2.60 6.86 37.61
N LYS A 11 3.77 7.35 37.96
CA LYS A 11 4.92 7.45 37.03
C LYS A 11 5.71 6.14 36.88
N GLU A 12 5.60 5.21 37.82
CA GLU A 12 6.38 3.95 37.81
C GLU A 12 5.76 2.85 36.90
N ASN A 13 4.56 3.04 36.38
CA ASN A 13 3.90 2.07 35.49
C ASN A 13 3.90 2.45 34.01
N ILE A 14 4.53 3.55 33.62
CA ILE A 14 4.75 3.88 32.22
C ILE A 14 6.09 3.28 31.84
N VAL A 15 6.07 2.05 31.34
CA VAL A 15 7.20 1.50 30.59
C VAL A 15 7.28 2.33 29.30
N GLU A 16 8.23 3.26 29.27
CA GLU A 16 8.55 4.00 28.04
C GLU A 16 9.17 2.99 27.06
N LEU A 17 8.32 2.34 26.27
CA LEU A 17 8.77 1.50 25.17
C LEU A 17 9.42 2.44 24.15
N LYS A 18 10.73 2.54 24.15
CA LYS A 18 11.49 3.11 23.03
C LYS A 18 11.31 2.18 21.85
N THR A 19 10.29 2.41 21.05
CA THR A 19 10.09 1.69 19.80
C THR A 19 10.95 2.34 18.74
N ASN A 20 11.90 1.59 18.22
CA ASN A 20 12.74 1.97 17.09
C ASN A 20 12.04 1.64 15.76
N ILE A 21 10.77 1.90 15.68
CA ILE A 21 9.94 1.65 14.48
C ILE A 21 9.89 2.91 13.61
N TYR A 22 10.29 2.75 12.37
CA TYR A 22 10.15 3.80 11.37
C TYR A 22 8.73 3.85 10.85
N LEU A 23 8.06 5.00 11.00
CA LEU A 23 6.72 5.22 10.50
C LEU A 23 6.77 5.82 9.10
N LEU A 24 6.26 5.09 8.11
CA LEU A 24 6.09 5.55 6.74
C LEU A 24 4.60 5.72 6.44
N SER A 25 4.21 6.84 5.83
CA SER A 25 2.82 7.09 5.43
C SER A 25 2.70 7.20 3.92
N ILE A 26 1.79 6.41 3.34
CA ILE A 26 1.40 6.47 1.93
C ILE A 26 -0.06 6.93 1.89
N ILE A 27 -0.24 8.23 1.68
CA ILE A 27 -1.55 8.88 1.80
C ILE A 27 -1.83 9.72 0.56
N GLY A 28 -3.07 9.61 0.07
CA GLY A 28 -3.51 10.31 -1.14
C GLY A 28 -3.17 9.53 -2.41
N GLU A 29 -2.93 10.22 -3.51
CA GLU A 29 -2.60 9.60 -4.79
C GLU A 29 -1.11 9.29 -4.88
N VAL A 30 -0.73 8.16 -5.45
CA VAL A 30 0.67 7.82 -5.72
C VAL A 30 1.12 8.58 -6.97
N GLU A 31 1.96 9.59 -6.74
CA GLU A 31 2.51 10.45 -7.81
C GLU A 31 3.72 9.77 -8.45
N GLY A 32 3.72 9.74 -9.78
CA GLY A 32 4.79 9.18 -10.60
C GLY A 32 5.70 10.24 -11.20
N HIS A 33 5.99 10.09 -12.51
CA HIS A 33 6.87 11.01 -13.24
C HIS A 33 6.22 12.36 -13.57
N GLU A 34 4.88 12.43 -13.56
CA GLU A 34 4.14 13.67 -13.77
C GLU A 34 3.67 14.21 -12.42
N SER A 35 3.95 15.48 -12.16
CA SER A 35 3.52 16.13 -10.92
C SER A 35 2.01 16.35 -10.91
N LEU A 36 1.36 15.91 -9.86
CA LEU A 36 -0.04 16.22 -9.61
C LEU A 36 -0.20 17.67 -9.18
N GLY A 37 -1.36 18.26 -9.47
CA GLY A 37 -1.63 19.65 -9.11
C GLY A 37 -1.57 19.92 -7.61
N GLU A 38 -1.25 21.12 -7.20
CA GLU A 38 -1.07 21.56 -5.79
C GLU A 38 -2.26 21.24 -4.85
N ARG A 39 -3.45 21.01 -5.40
CA ARG A 39 -4.64 20.69 -4.63
C ARG A 39 -4.82 19.19 -4.38
N THR A 40 -4.00 18.35 -4.99
CA THR A 40 -4.04 16.89 -4.83
C THR A 40 -3.09 16.47 -3.71
N LYS A 41 -3.60 15.77 -2.72
CA LYS A 41 -2.72 15.11 -1.75
C LYS A 41 -2.07 13.93 -2.42
N ALA A 42 -0.74 13.91 -2.47
CA ALA A 42 0.03 12.89 -3.14
C ALA A 42 1.15 12.35 -2.26
N THR A 43 1.45 11.09 -2.48
CA THR A 43 2.67 10.43 -2.01
C THR A 43 3.63 10.34 -3.19
N ARG A 44 4.77 11.02 -3.07
CA ARG A 44 5.78 11.13 -4.13
C ARG A 44 6.82 10.04 -3.98
N TYR A 45 6.90 9.17 -4.96
CA TYR A 45 7.79 8.00 -4.91
C TYR A 45 9.27 8.36 -4.79
N GLU A 46 9.71 9.48 -5.38
CA GLU A 46 11.09 9.99 -5.26
C GLU A 46 11.46 10.44 -3.84
N HIS A 47 10.47 10.67 -2.97
CA HIS A 47 10.69 10.89 -1.54
C HIS A 47 10.65 9.60 -0.74
N ILE A 48 9.79 8.67 -1.14
CA ILE A 48 9.58 7.39 -0.44
C ILE A 48 10.79 6.46 -0.62
N LEU A 49 11.29 6.27 -1.84
CA LEU A 49 12.38 5.34 -2.10
C LEU A 49 13.66 5.69 -1.32
N PRO A 50 14.14 6.95 -1.29
CA PRO A 50 15.28 7.31 -0.45
C PRO A 50 15.00 7.20 1.06
N ALA A 51 13.75 7.41 1.49
CA ALA A 51 13.36 7.24 2.89
C ALA A 51 13.46 5.76 3.32
N LEU A 52 12.95 4.84 2.48
CA LEU A 52 13.08 3.39 2.70
C LEU A 52 14.56 2.95 2.71
N ALA A 53 15.36 3.44 1.75
CA ALA A 53 16.79 3.13 1.72
C ALA A 53 17.52 3.61 2.98
N ARG A 54 17.24 4.81 3.46
CA ARG A 54 17.80 5.31 4.74
C ARG A 54 17.32 4.49 5.92
N ALA A 55 16.04 4.13 5.96
CA ALA A 55 15.50 3.30 7.04
C ALA A 55 16.15 1.91 7.07
N GLU A 56 16.45 1.31 5.91
CA GLU A 56 17.14 0.03 5.81
C GLU A 56 18.57 0.09 6.38
N GLU A 57 19.31 1.17 6.09
CA GLU A 57 20.71 1.33 6.52
C GLU A 57 20.86 1.83 7.97
N ASP A 58 19.84 2.48 8.54
CA ASP A 58 19.90 3.05 9.89
C ASP A 58 19.81 1.95 10.95
N LYS A 59 20.92 1.69 11.62
CA LYS A 59 21.02 0.66 12.66
C LYS A 59 20.16 0.92 13.91
N SER A 60 19.67 2.13 14.08
CA SER A 60 18.76 2.48 15.19
C SER A 60 17.30 2.11 14.90
N ILE A 61 16.96 1.77 13.65
CA ILE A 61 15.61 1.36 13.24
C ILE A 61 15.54 -0.17 13.23
N ASP A 62 14.61 -0.73 13.98
CA ASP A 62 14.41 -2.18 14.11
C ASP A 62 13.36 -2.74 13.15
N GLY A 63 12.46 -1.90 12.64
CA GLY A 63 11.39 -2.30 11.72
C GLY A 63 10.59 -1.11 11.20
N LEU A 64 9.63 -1.39 10.33
CA LEU A 64 8.80 -0.38 9.68
C LEU A 64 7.31 -0.62 9.97
N LEU A 65 6.59 0.48 10.17
CA LEU A 65 5.12 0.51 10.11
C LEU A 65 4.69 1.41 8.96
N ILE A 66 4.00 0.83 7.98
CA ILE A 66 3.57 1.50 6.76
C ILE A 66 2.07 1.76 6.85
N LEU A 67 1.68 3.03 6.99
CA LEU A 67 0.28 3.44 7.03
C LEU A 67 -0.22 3.72 5.61
N LEU A 68 -1.33 3.08 5.24
CA LEU A 68 -1.92 3.17 3.91
C LEU A 68 -3.31 3.80 3.97
N ASN A 69 -3.48 4.90 3.21
CA ASN A 69 -4.78 5.47 2.88
C ASN A 69 -4.67 6.13 1.50
N THR A 70 -4.71 5.31 0.45
CA THR A 70 -4.48 5.74 -0.93
C THR A 70 -5.61 5.33 -1.86
N VAL A 71 -5.88 6.18 -2.83
CA VAL A 71 -6.79 5.90 -3.96
C VAL A 71 -6.09 5.16 -5.10
N GLY A 72 -4.78 4.94 -4.98
CA GLY A 72 -3.93 4.44 -6.05
C GLY A 72 -3.18 5.57 -6.74
N GLY A 73 -2.85 5.41 -8.01
CA GLY A 73 -2.15 6.40 -8.82
C GLY A 73 -1.22 5.74 -9.85
N ASP A 74 -0.02 6.29 -10.01
CA ASP A 74 0.96 5.82 -10.98
C ASP A 74 1.44 4.41 -10.67
N VAL A 75 1.35 3.53 -11.69
CA VAL A 75 1.65 2.10 -11.54
C VAL A 75 3.15 1.85 -11.36
N GLU A 76 3.99 2.55 -12.12
CA GLU A 76 5.44 2.34 -12.05
C GLU A 76 6.00 2.81 -10.70
N ALA A 77 5.53 3.96 -10.23
CA ALA A 77 5.89 4.48 -8.91
C ALA A 77 5.40 3.56 -7.77
N GLY A 78 4.15 3.10 -7.85
CA GLY A 78 3.59 2.21 -6.83
C GLY A 78 4.27 0.85 -6.79
N LEU A 79 4.57 0.24 -7.95
CA LEU A 79 5.34 -1.01 -8.00
C LEU A 79 6.78 -0.81 -7.50
N ALA A 80 7.43 0.30 -7.84
CA ALA A 80 8.78 0.58 -7.35
C ALA A 80 8.82 0.67 -5.81
N ILE A 81 7.83 1.31 -5.19
CA ILE A 81 7.70 1.37 -3.73
C ILE A 81 7.41 -0.03 -3.16
N ALA A 82 6.50 -0.79 -3.77
CA ALA A 82 6.14 -2.12 -3.30
C ALA A 82 7.33 -3.10 -3.35
N GLU A 83 8.05 -3.12 -4.47
CA GLU A 83 9.28 -3.93 -4.64
C GLU A 83 10.37 -3.51 -3.65
N MET A 84 10.53 -2.21 -3.40
CA MET A 84 11.50 -1.73 -2.40
C MET A 84 11.14 -2.22 -1.00
N ILE A 85 9.86 -2.13 -0.59
CA ILE A 85 9.39 -2.65 0.70
C ILE A 85 9.64 -4.15 0.79
N ALA A 86 9.23 -4.92 -0.23
CA ALA A 86 9.38 -6.38 -0.25
C ALA A 86 10.85 -6.84 -0.27
N SER A 87 11.78 -6.01 -0.74
CA SER A 87 13.21 -6.31 -0.77
C SER A 87 13.96 -5.98 0.53
N MET A 88 13.31 -5.30 1.48
CA MET A 88 13.96 -4.90 2.74
C MET A 88 14.24 -6.12 3.64
N ARG A 89 15.35 -6.04 4.39
CA ARG A 89 15.72 -7.06 5.40
C ARG A 89 15.07 -6.76 6.75
N LYS A 90 14.73 -5.50 7.00
CA LYS A 90 14.05 -5.10 8.23
C LYS A 90 12.59 -5.51 8.18
N PRO A 91 12.05 -6.06 9.27
CA PRO A 91 10.65 -6.45 9.32
C PRO A 91 9.74 -5.24 9.07
N ALA A 92 8.76 -5.42 8.21
CA ALA A 92 7.80 -4.42 7.84
C ALA A 92 6.36 -4.89 8.08
N VAL A 93 5.53 -3.97 8.55
CA VAL A 93 4.09 -4.17 8.70
C VAL A 93 3.36 -3.10 7.92
N SER A 94 2.43 -3.48 7.07
CA SER A 94 1.50 -2.55 6.43
C SER A 94 0.16 -2.52 7.18
N LEU A 95 -0.43 -1.33 7.28
CA LEU A 95 -1.74 -1.13 7.89
C LEU A 95 -2.61 -0.25 7.00
N VAL A 96 -3.63 -0.84 6.40
CA VAL A 96 -4.64 -0.12 5.61
C VAL A 96 -5.68 0.48 6.55
N LEU A 97 -5.69 1.81 6.67
CA LEU A 97 -6.56 2.57 7.58
C LEU A 97 -7.83 3.11 6.89
N GLY A 98 -7.79 3.35 5.59
CA GLY A 98 -8.91 3.85 4.80
C GLY A 98 -9.00 3.16 3.47
N GLY A 99 -8.36 3.70 2.42
CA GLY A 99 -8.28 3.08 1.10
C GLY A 99 -6.95 2.36 0.87
N GLY A 100 -7.01 1.16 0.29
CA GLY A 100 -5.88 0.47 -0.32
C GLY A 100 -6.24 0.16 -1.77
N HIS A 101 -6.53 1.22 -2.57
CA HIS A 101 -7.18 1.05 -3.86
C HIS A 101 -6.17 0.97 -5.01
N SER A 102 -6.52 0.21 -6.06
CA SER A 102 -5.74 0.14 -7.30
C SER A 102 -4.29 -0.30 -7.02
N ILE A 103 -3.29 0.51 -7.35
CA ILE A 103 -1.87 0.24 -7.03
C ILE A 103 -1.59 0.25 -5.51
N GLY A 104 -2.53 0.69 -4.69
CA GLY A 104 -2.50 0.51 -3.24
C GLY A 104 -2.60 -0.96 -2.79
N VAL A 105 -3.11 -1.86 -3.64
CA VAL A 105 -3.20 -3.30 -3.33
C VAL A 105 -1.80 -3.95 -3.26
N PRO A 106 -0.92 -3.82 -4.26
CA PRO A 106 0.48 -4.24 -4.12
C PRO A 106 1.18 -3.64 -2.92
N LEU A 107 1.00 -2.33 -2.66
CA LEU A 107 1.60 -1.66 -1.50
C LEU A 107 1.13 -2.26 -0.16
N ALA A 108 -0.13 -2.68 -0.09
CA ALA A 108 -0.68 -3.30 1.12
C ALA A 108 -0.08 -4.68 1.40
N VAL A 109 0.24 -5.47 0.37
CA VAL A 109 0.76 -6.84 0.54
C VAL A 109 2.29 -6.93 0.46
N ALA A 110 2.99 -5.81 0.23
CA ALA A 110 4.44 -5.80 0.07
C ALA A 110 5.22 -6.05 1.37
N ALA A 111 4.61 -5.82 2.53
CA ALA A 111 5.23 -6.00 3.84
C ALA A 111 5.14 -7.46 4.32
N ASP A 112 5.99 -7.85 5.28
CA ASP A 112 5.97 -9.20 5.89
C ASP A 112 4.62 -9.52 6.53
N TYR A 113 3.96 -8.51 7.10
CA TYR A 113 2.61 -8.61 7.66
C TYR A 113 1.72 -7.50 7.13
N SER A 114 0.55 -7.89 6.60
CA SER A 114 -0.45 -6.98 6.05
C SER A 114 -1.68 -6.94 6.94
N LEU A 115 -2.04 -5.77 7.41
CA LEU A 115 -3.18 -5.52 8.26
C LEU A 115 -4.16 -4.55 7.59
N ILE A 116 -5.44 -4.75 7.82
CA ILE A 116 -6.51 -3.86 7.34
C ILE A 116 -7.55 -3.69 8.44
N VAL A 117 -7.94 -2.44 8.71
CA VAL A 117 -9.02 -2.18 9.68
C VAL A 117 -10.38 -2.55 9.08
N PRO A 118 -11.38 -2.94 9.91
CA PRO A 118 -12.67 -3.43 9.40
C PRO A 118 -13.41 -2.46 8.48
N SER A 119 -13.27 -1.15 8.70
CA SER A 119 -13.93 -0.10 7.91
C SER A 119 -13.15 0.35 6.68
N ALA A 120 -11.91 -0.13 6.52
CA ALA A 120 -11.12 0.17 5.32
C ALA A 120 -11.59 -0.62 4.12
N THR A 121 -11.26 -0.14 2.92
CA THR A 121 -11.66 -0.76 1.67
C THR A 121 -10.46 -0.97 0.74
N MET A 122 -10.56 -2.00 -0.09
CA MET A 122 -9.64 -2.23 -1.21
C MET A 122 -10.44 -2.29 -2.50
N VAL A 123 -10.00 -1.56 -3.52
CA VAL A 123 -10.59 -1.60 -4.86
C VAL A 123 -9.61 -2.25 -5.81
N ILE A 124 -10.03 -3.38 -6.37
CA ILE A 124 -9.27 -4.20 -7.31
C ILE A 124 -9.90 -4.02 -8.69
N HIS A 125 -9.15 -3.49 -9.64
CA HIS A 125 -9.62 -3.25 -11.00
C HIS A 125 -8.49 -3.42 -12.03
N PRO A 126 -8.79 -3.62 -13.33
CA PRO A 126 -7.77 -3.69 -14.37
C PRO A 126 -7.00 -2.39 -14.51
N VAL A 127 -5.79 -2.48 -15.09
CA VAL A 127 -4.99 -1.30 -15.44
C VAL A 127 -5.81 -0.36 -16.33
N ARG A 128 -5.77 0.92 -16.00
CA ARG A 128 -6.39 2.00 -16.77
C ARG A 128 -5.30 2.92 -17.29
N THR A 129 -5.48 3.41 -18.49
CA THR A 129 -4.59 4.40 -19.08
C THR A 129 -5.38 5.38 -19.91
N ASN A 130 -4.94 6.64 -19.90
CA ASN A 130 -5.46 7.71 -20.72
C ASN A 130 -4.34 8.28 -21.57
N GLY A 131 -4.63 8.64 -22.81
CA GLY A 131 -3.63 9.28 -23.64
C GLY A 131 -3.81 9.03 -25.13
N MET A 132 -2.85 9.51 -25.91
CA MET A 132 -2.74 9.22 -27.34
C MET A 132 -2.01 7.89 -27.52
N PHE A 133 -2.59 6.97 -28.27
CA PHE A 133 -2.00 5.66 -28.54
C PHE A 133 -1.57 5.56 -29.98
N ILE A 134 -0.31 5.23 -30.21
CA ILE A 134 0.28 4.93 -31.52
C ILE A 134 0.57 3.44 -31.55
N GLY A 135 -0.08 2.70 -32.45
CA GLY A 135 0.07 1.25 -32.57
C GLY A 135 -0.75 0.46 -31.56
N VAL A 136 -2.03 0.25 -31.86
CA VAL A 136 -3.02 -0.41 -31.00
C VAL A 136 -2.53 -1.76 -30.43
N ALA A 137 -1.94 -2.62 -31.27
CA ALA A 137 -1.48 -3.93 -30.84
C ALA A 137 -0.32 -3.86 -29.82
N GLN A 138 0.60 -2.90 -29.96
CA GLN A 138 1.68 -2.69 -29.01
C GLN A 138 1.16 -2.16 -27.69
N THR A 139 0.27 -1.17 -27.74
CA THR A 139 -0.37 -0.59 -26.55
C THR A 139 -1.09 -1.67 -25.75
N TYR A 140 -1.90 -2.50 -26.41
CA TYR A 140 -2.60 -3.59 -25.75
C TYR A 140 -1.63 -4.54 -25.04
N ARG A 141 -0.58 -5.03 -25.75
CA ARG A 141 0.44 -5.90 -25.15
C ARG A 141 1.19 -5.26 -23.98
N ASN A 142 1.43 -3.95 -24.03
CA ASN A 142 2.07 -3.25 -22.92
C ASN A 142 1.14 -3.17 -21.69
N MET A 143 -0.14 -2.92 -21.91
CA MET A 143 -1.14 -2.94 -20.84
C MET A 143 -1.27 -4.34 -20.21
N GLU A 144 -1.30 -5.40 -21.01
CA GLU A 144 -1.30 -6.79 -20.51
C GLU A 144 -0.06 -7.06 -19.64
N LYS A 145 1.13 -6.70 -20.12
CA LYS A 145 2.37 -6.87 -19.34
C LYS A 145 2.35 -6.08 -18.03
N THR A 146 1.82 -4.87 -18.05
CA THR A 146 1.69 -4.05 -16.83
C THR A 146 0.73 -4.71 -15.85
N GLN A 147 -0.41 -5.20 -16.32
CA GLN A 147 -1.35 -5.94 -15.48
C GLN A 147 -0.76 -7.24 -14.93
N ASP A 148 -0.01 -7.99 -15.76
CA ASP A 148 0.70 -9.20 -15.35
C ASP A 148 1.73 -8.95 -14.24
N ARG A 149 2.43 -7.81 -14.29
CA ARG A 149 3.35 -7.41 -13.22
C ARG A 149 2.62 -7.17 -11.91
N ILE A 150 1.49 -6.47 -11.94
CA ILE A 150 0.68 -6.20 -10.75
C ILE A 150 0.12 -7.50 -10.18
N THR A 151 -0.52 -8.33 -11.01
CA THR A 151 -1.14 -9.58 -10.54
C THR A 151 -0.10 -10.58 -10.08
N GLY A 152 1.05 -10.65 -10.75
CA GLY A 152 2.20 -11.46 -10.35
C GLY A 152 2.75 -11.04 -8.98
N PHE A 153 2.96 -9.73 -8.76
CA PHE A 153 3.43 -9.22 -7.48
C PHE A 153 2.44 -9.56 -6.34
N VAL A 154 1.16 -9.25 -6.53
CA VAL A 154 0.14 -9.48 -5.49
C VAL A 154 0.02 -10.97 -5.16
N SER A 155 0.02 -11.86 -6.16
CA SER A 155 -0.08 -13.31 -5.92
C SER A 155 1.19 -13.88 -5.27
N ALA A 156 2.36 -13.29 -5.51
CA ALA A 156 3.61 -13.70 -4.86
C ALA A 156 3.70 -13.27 -3.38
N HIS A 157 2.98 -12.20 -2.99
CA HIS A 157 3.04 -11.61 -1.65
C HIS A 157 1.74 -11.77 -0.85
N SER A 158 0.83 -12.63 -1.31
CA SER A 158 -0.43 -12.94 -0.62
C SER A 158 -0.84 -14.39 -0.88
N LYS A 159 -1.97 -14.82 -0.33
CA LYS A 159 -2.50 -16.17 -0.59
C LYS A 159 -3.47 -16.22 -1.76
N ILE A 160 -3.80 -15.07 -2.36
CA ILE A 160 -4.71 -15.04 -3.51
C ILE A 160 -4.00 -15.56 -4.76
N THR A 161 -4.65 -16.45 -5.51
CA THR A 161 -4.11 -16.88 -6.80
C THR A 161 -4.26 -15.78 -7.85
N LYS A 162 -3.40 -15.80 -8.87
CA LYS A 162 -3.45 -14.84 -9.97
C LYS A 162 -4.82 -14.90 -10.67
N GLU A 163 -5.34 -16.08 -10.94
CA GLU A 163 -6.65 -16.30 -11.59
C GLU A 163 -7.78 -15.68 -10.76
N ARG A 164 -7.73 -15.88 -9.43
CA ARG A 164 -8.75 -15.31 -8.54
C ARG A 164 -8.68 -13.78 -8.48
N LEU A 165 -7.48 -13.24 -8.51
CA LEU A 165 -7.27 -11.78 -8.56
C LEU A 165 -7.82 -11.20 -9.88
N GLU A 166 -7.56 -11.84 -11.01
CA GLU A 166 -8.06 -11.45 -12.32
C GLU A 166 -9.60 -11.54 -12.39
N GLU A 167 -10.22 -12.58 -11.81
CA GLU A 167 -11.69 -12.65 -11.66
C GLU A 167 -12.25 -11.45 -10.90
N LEU A 168 -11.61 -11.04 -9.79
CA LEU A 168 -12.04 -9.86 -9.03
C LEU A 168 -11.85 -8.56 -9.82
N MET A 169 -10.79 -8.48 -10.62
CA MET A 169 -10.54 -7.32 -11.49
C MET A 169 -11.61 -7.16 -12.56
N LEU A 170 -12.14 -8.26 -13.09
CA LEU A 170 -13.09 -8.28 -14.20
C LEU A 170 -14.56 -8.34 -13.75
N ASP A 171 -14.84 -8.35 -12.45
CA ASP A 171 -16.21 -8.38 -11.93
C ASP A 171 -16.97 -7.08 -12.31
N THR A 172 -18.12 -7.24 -12.92
CA THR A 172 -18.98 -6.12 -13.37
C THR A 172 -20.14 -5.83 -12.43
N LYS A 173 -20.28 -6.58 -11.32
CA LYS A 173 -21.47 -6.52 -10.44
C LYS A 173 -21.35 -5.45 -9.35
N MET A 174 -20.14 -5.12 -8.95
CA MET A 174 -19.88 -4.31 -7.76
C MET A 174 -19.69 -2.81 -8.04
N LEU A 175 -19.16 -2.44 -9.19
CA LEU A 175 -18.90 -1.05 -9.56
C LEU A 175 -19.90 -0.58 -10.62
N VAL A 176 -20.67 0.46 -10.31
CA VAL A 176 -21.66 1.04 -11.24
C VAL A 176 -20.94 1.67 -12.43
N LYS A 177 -21.19 1.15 -13.62
CA LYS A 177 -20.59 1.58 -14.91
C LYS A 177 -19.08 1.37 -15.02
N ASP A 178 -18.50 0.46 -14.22
CA ASP A 178 -17.07 0.15 -14.26
C ASP A 178 -16.82 -1.33 -13.98
N VAL A 179 -15.59 -1.80 -14.17
CA VAL A 179 -15.13 -3.16 -13.89
C VAL A 179 -14.26 -3.16 -12.66
N GLY A 180 -14.43 -4.16 -11.80
CA GLY A 180 -13.62 -4.37 -10.61
C GLY A 180 -14.44 -4.71 -9.38
N THR A 181 -13.75 -4.95 -8.30
CA THR A 181 -14.35 -5.34 -7.01
C THR A 181 -13.89 -4.41 -5.90
N MET A 182 -14.82 -3.96 -5.07
CA MET A 182 -14.52 -3.32 -3.80
C MET A 182 -14.71 -4.33 -2.67
N LEU A 183 -13.68 -4.48 -1.85
CA LEU A 183 -13.68 -5.34 -0.65
C LEU A 183 -13.56 -4.46 0.58
N ASP A 184 -14.38 -4.72 1.60
CA ASP A 184 -14.13 -4.22 2.96
C ASP A 184 -13.03 -5.03 3.66
N GLY A 185 -12.59 -4.58 4.84
CA GLY A 185 -11.52 -5.24 5.58
C GLY A 185 -11.76 -6.75 5.82
N PRO A 186 -12.90 -7.18 6.35
CA PRO A 186 -13.22 -8.61 6.53
C PRO A 186 -13.22 -9.42 5.23
N GLN A 187 -13.72 -8.83 4.15
CA GLN A 187 -13.74 -9.48 2.83
C GLN A 187 -12.32 -9.60 2.24
N ALA A 188 -11.49 -8.56 2.41
CA ALA A 188 -10.10 -8.59 1.97
C ALA A 188 -9.32 -9.69 2.70
N VAL A 189 -9.38 -9.74 4.03
CA VAL A 189 -8.72 -10.79 4.83
C VAL A 189 -9.16 -12.20 4.44
N LYS A 190 -10.45 -12.40 4.11
CA LYS A 190 -10.95 -13.72 3.71
C LYS A 190 -10.47 -14.17 2.34
N LYS A 191 -10.04 -13.24 1.48
CA LYS A 191 -9.65 -13.52 0.09
C LYS A 191 -8.15 -13.45 -0.14
N ALA A 192 -7.39 -12.86 0.79
CA ALA A 192 -5.93 -12.72 0.74
C ALA A 192 -5.18 -14.03 1.01
#